data_c61b183161f3ce7bfe8feca0f1718cd6
#
_entry.id   c61b183161f3ce7bfe8feca0f1718cd6
#
_cell.length_a   1.000
_cell.length_b   1.000
_cell.length_c   1.000
_cell.angle_alpha   90.00
_cell.angle_beta   90.00
_cell.angle_gamma   90.00
#
_symmetry.space_group_name_H-M   'P 1'
#
loop_
_entity.id
_entity.type
_entity.pdbx_description
1 polymer ?
#
loop_
_entity_poly.entity_id
_entity_poly.type
_entity_poly.pdbx_seq_one_letter_code
_entity_poly.pdbx_strand_id
1 'polypeptide(L)'
;MFLDGAWHRTLELAWQSFLAGTTPVGAVVADPAGRVVAEGRGRRYEQDDGTRGQLAYCHIAHAEINALAQLPPTRHYEDHILLTTLEPCCMCLGAAVQSTITSLHFAGRDPYAGAALLRVETAQARRRPLVITGPLADSRGQFAELIHIRWLLDYGAAQPVLEAHERGIPESYERADRPGASSLFDQLRGEVAPVDAAITAAAELTSG
;
A
#
# COMPACT_ATOMS: atom_id res chain seq x y z
N MET A 1 18.28 -8.93 2.89
CA MET A 1 17.48 -9.48 3.99
C MET A 1 16.32 -10.30 3.42
N PHE A 2 15.67 -11.18 4.18
CA PHE A 2 14.71 -12.20 3.71
C PHE A 2 13.51 -11.65 2.89
N LEU A 3 12.97 -10.44 3.20
CA LEU A 3 11.83 -9.84 2.52
C LEU A 3 12.18 -8.65 1.60
N ASP A 4 13.45 -8.32 1.40
CA ASP A 4 13.80 -7.09 0.67
C ASP A 4 13.29 -7.09 -0.77
N GLY A 5 13.38 -8.22 -1.48
CA GLY A 5 12.83 -8.34 -2.84
C GLY A 5 11.30 -8.23 -2.88
N ALA A 6 10.60 -8.79 -1.88
CA ALA A 6 9.15 -8.68 -1.79
C ALA A 6 8.73 -7.24 -1.46
N TRP A 7 9.44 -6.54 -0.56
CA TRP A 7 9.21 -5.13 -0.30
C TRP A 7 9.46 -4.24 -1.52
N HIS A 8 10.57 -4.48 -2.23
CA HIS A 8 10.85 -3.75 -3.46
C HIS A 8 9.70 -3.90 -4.46
N ARG A 9 9.22 -5.14 -4.67
CA ARG A 9 8.07 -5.39 -5.55
C ARG A 9 6.80 -4.69 -5.07
N THR A 10 6.55 -4.67 -3.76
CA THR A 10 5.40 -3.98 -3.18
C THR A 10 5.42 -2.47 -3.49
N LEU A 11 6.61 -1.84 -3.38
CA LEU A 11 6.80 -0.42 -3.69
C LEU A 11 6.68 -0.14 -5.20
N GLU A 12 7.22 -1.03 -6.06
CA GLU A 12 7.03 -0.91 -7.52
C GLU A 12 5.55 -0.90 -7.91
N LEU A 13 4.74 -1.77 -7.31
CA LEU A 13 3.29 -1.84 -7.56
C LEU A 13 2.57 -0.57 -7.12
N ALA A 14 2.95 0.01 -5.97
CA ALA A 14 2.42 1.29 -5.51
C ALA A 14 2.80 2.42 -6.47
N TRP A 15 4.06 2.44 -6.93
CA TRP A 15 4.54 3.41 -7.88
C TRP A 15 3.84 3.30 -9.24
N GLN A 16 3.61 2.09 -9.74
CA GLN A 16 2.81 1.86 -10.95
C GLN A 16 1.39 2.44 -10.82
N SER A 17 0.75 2.28 -9.66
CA SER A 17 -0.56 2.89 -9.39
C SER A 17 -0.48 4.42 -9.37
N PHE A 18 0.57 5.00 -8.80
CA PHE A 18 0.79 6.44 -8.82
C PHE A 18 0.94 6.97 -10.25
N LEU A 19 1.76 6.30 -11.08
CA LEU A 19 1.94 6.64 -12.49
C LEU A 19 0.64 6.54 -13.28
N ALA A 20 -0.21 5.57 -12.97
CA ALA A 20 -1.52 5.39 -13.58
C ALA A 20 -2.60 6.36 -13.06
N GLY A 21 -2.27 7.25 -12.10
CA GLY A 21 -3.20 8.23 -11.54
C GLY A 21 -4.25 7.63 -10.59
N THR A 22 -4.07 6.40 -10.13
CA THR A 22 -4.95 5.74 -9.17
C THR A 22 -4.31 5.65 -7.78
N THR A 23 -5.06 5.17 -6.77
CA THR A 23 -4.58 5.09 -5.37
C THR A 23 -3.25 4.34 -5.29
N PRO A 24 -2.15 4.98 -4.85
CA PRO A 24 -0.80 4.45 -4.94
C PRO A 24 -0.50 3.45 -3.82
N VAL A 25 -1.13 2.30 -3.89
CA VAL A 25 -0.92 1.19 -2.96
C VAL A 25 -0.52 -0.05 -3.74
N GLY A 26 0.50 -0.74 -3.26
CA GLY A 26 0.94 -2.04 -3.73
C GLY A 26 0.85 -3.07 -2.62
N ALA A 27 0.56 -4.32 -2.97
CA ALA A 27 0.53 -5.43 -2.04
C ALA A 27 1.07 -6.72 -2.68
N VAL A 28 1.77 -7.51 -1.90
CA VAL A 28 2.22 -8.84 -2.31
C VAL A 28 1.98 -9.86 -1.20
N VAL A 29 1.76 -11.11 -1.59
CA VAL A 29 1.83 -12.25 -0.67
C VAL A 29 3.15 -12.95 -0.89
N ALA A 30 3.96 -13.04 0.17
CA ALA A 30 5.24 -13.73 0.16
C ALA A 30 5.14 -15.09 0.87
N ASP A 31 5.77 -16.12 0.29
CA ASP A 31 5.89 -17.44 0.91
C ASP A 31 6.94 -17.44 2.05
N PRO A 32 7.08 -18.55 2.81
CA PRO A 32 8.10 -18.65 3.87
C PRO A 32 9.54 -18.49 3.41
N ALA A 33 9.82 -18.58 2.09
CA ALA A 33 11.13 -18.31 1.53
C ALA A 33 11.31 -16.85 1.06
N GLY A 34 10.29 -15.99 1.27
CA GLY A 34 10.28 -14.58 0.85
C GLY A 34 10.00 -14.36 -0.65
N ARG A 35 9.57 -15.40 -1.37
CA ARG A 35 9.21 -15.29 -2.80
C ARG A 35 7.78 -14.79 -2.93
N VAL A 36 7.56 -13.86 -3.84
CA VAL A 36 6.22 -13.35 -4.16
C VAL A 36 5.42 -14.45 -4.87
N VAL A 37 4.25 -14.81 -4.33
CA VAL A 37 3.33 -15.83 -4.87
C VAL A 37 2.03 -15.23 -5.39
N ALA A 38 1.70 -14.00 -4.97
CA ALA A 38 0.57 -13.22 -5.48
C ALA A 38 0.89 -11.73 -5.32
N GLU A 39 0.38 -10.91 -6.21
CA GLU A 39 0.65 -9.48 -6.19
C GLU A 39 -0.58 -8.67 -6.67
N GLY A 40 -0.72 -7.45 -6.17
CA GLY A 40 -1.80 -6.57 -6.54
C GLY A 40 -1.42 -5.12 -6.34
N ARG A 41 -2.09 -4.25 -7.06
CA ARG A 41 -1.96 -2.80 -6.90
C ARG A 41 -3.33 -2.12 -6.82
N GLY A 42 -3.38 -0.91 -6.28
CA GLY A 42 -4.58 -0.10 -6.28
C GLY A 42 -5.01 0.24 -7.71
N ARG A 43 -6.26 -0.08 -8.08
CA ARG A 43 -6.81 0.16 -9.43
C ARG A 43 -8.20 0.81 -9.39
N ARG A 44 -8.51 1.48 -8.30
CA ARG A 44 -9.86 2.02 -8.03
C ARG A 44 -10.35 2.99 -9.11
N TYR A 45 -9.46 3.80 -9.68
CA TYR A 45 -9.78 4.83 -10.68
C TYR A 45 -9.24 4.50 -12.08
N GLU A 46 -8.73 3.31 -12.26
CA GLU A 46 -8.18 2.82 -13.52
C GLU A 46 -9.23 1.97 -14.26
N GLN A 47 -9.38 2.20 -15.56
CA GLN A 47 -10.28 1.38 -16.38
C GLN A 47 -9.85 -0.09 -16.36
N ASP A 48 -10.83 -0.99 -16.44
CA ASP A 48 -10.53 -2.41 -16.51
C ASP A 48 -9.91 -2.74 -17.88
N ASP A 49 -8.69 -3.25 -17.83
CA ASP A 49 -7.91 -3.67 -19.00
C ASP A 49 -8.01 -5.19 -19.26
N GLY A 50 -8.87 -5.89 -18.52
CA GLY A 50 -9.03 -7.34 -18.59
C GLY A 50 -7.92 -8.13 -17.91
N THR A 51 -7.05 -7.52 -17.11
CA THR A 51 -6.02 -8.24 -16.35
C THR A 51 -6.67 -9.26 -15.43
N ARG A 52 -6.43 -10.54 -15.71
CA ARG A 52 -7.07 -11.65 -15.00
C ARG A 52 -6.72 -11.64 -13.51
N GLY A 53 -7.75 -11.77 -12.66
CA GLY A 53 -7.58 -11.82 -11.21
C GLY A 53 -7.33 -10.48 -10.55
N GLN A 54 -7.45 -9.37 -11.29
CA GLN A 54 -7.36 -8.01 -10.78
C GLN A 54 -8.70 -7.29 -10.92
N LEU A 55 -9.18 -6.71 -9.84
CA LEU A 55 -10.30 -5.78 -9.87
C LEU A 55 -9.81 -4.40 -10.31
N ALA A 56 -10.60 -3.71 -11.12
CA ALA A 56 -10.37 -2.33 -11.51
C ALA A 56 -11.69 -1.56 -11.54
N TYR A 57 -11.64 -0.22 -11.56
CA TYR A 57 -12.76 0.69 -11.70
C TYR A 57 -13.92 0.42 -10.73
N CYS A 58 -13.59 0.08 -9.49
CA CYS A 58 -14.57 -0.12 -8.43
C CYS A 58 -14.00 0.20 -7.06
N HIS A 59 -14.88 0.48 -6.09
CA HIS A 59 -14.50 0.89 -4.73
C HIS A 59 -13.64 -0.12 -3.97
N ILE A 60 -13.71 -1.39 -4.32
CA ILE A 60 -12.97 -2.47 -3.64
C ILE A 60 -11.71 -2.92 -4.39
N ALA A 61 -11.33 -2.23 -5.48
CA ALA A 61 -10.11 -2.52 -6.23
C ALA A 61 -8.84 -2.04 -5.47
N HIS A 62 -8.70 -2.52 -4.23
CA HIS A 62 -7.54 -2.29 -3.38
C HIS A 62 -6.41 -3.26 -3.71
N ALA A 63 -5.18 -2.86 -3.43
CA ALA A 63 -3.99 -3.67 -3.72
C ALA A 63 -4.03 -5.03 -3.02
N GLU A 64 -4.37 -5.04 -1.73
CA GLU A 64 -4.46 -6.25 -0.92
C GLU A 64 -5.54 -7.20 -1.45
N ILE A 65 -6.70 -6.66 -1.84
CA ILE A 65 -7.78 -7.47 -2.42
C ILE A 65 -7.31 -8.09 -3.73
N ASN A 66 -6.65 -7.31 -4.58
CA ASN A 66 -6.11 -7.79 -5.86
C ASN A 66 -5.03 -8.85 -5.68
N ALA A 67 -4.19 -8.76 -4.65
CA ALA A 67 -3.22 -9.80 -4.31
C ALA A 67 -3.91 -11.07 -3.78
N LEU A 68 -4.80 -10.93 -2.79
CA LEU A 68 -5.46 -12.04 -2.12
C LEU A 68 -6.41 -12.82 -3.05
N ALA A 69 -7.05 -12.14 -4.01
CA ALA A 69 -7.96 -12.76 -4.98
C ALA A 69 -7.28 -13.79 -5.91
N GLN A 70 -5.94 -13.76 -5.99
CA GLN A 70 -5.16 -14.72 -6.80
C GLN A 70 -4.82 -16.00 -6.04
N LEU A 71 -5.09 -16.06 -4.74
CA LEU A 71 -4.78 -17.23 -3.92
C LEU A 71 -5.83 -18.32 -4.10
N PRO A 72 -5.47 -19.54 -4.59
CA PRO A 72 -6.41 -20.64 -4.70
C PRO A 72 -6.99 -21.06 -3.34
N PRO A 73 -8.31 -21.31 -3.23
CA PRO A 73 -8.95 -21.68 -1.96
C PRO A 73 -8.67 -23.14 -1.54
N THR A 74 -7.90 -23.87 -2.33
CA THR A 74 -7.60 -25.30 -2.09
C THR A 74 -6.50 -25.54 -1.06
N ARG A 75 -5.85 -24.49 -0.56
CA ARG A 75 -4.81 -24.57 0.46
C ARG A 75 -4.93 -23.41 1.46
N HIS A 76 -4.22 -23.52 2.58
CA HIS A 76 -4.09 -22.48 3.60
C HIS A 76 -2.77 -21.71 3.44
N TYR A 77 -2.76 -20.45 3.91
CA TYR A 77 -1.64 -19.52 3.76
C TYR A 77 -1.17 -18.97 5.11
N GLU A 78 -1.30 -19.78 6.18
CA GLU A 78 -0.98 -19.41 7.56
C GLU A 78 0.52 -19.09 7.75
N ASP A 79 1.38 -19.64 6.90
CA ASP A 79 2.83 -19.44 6.88
C ASP A 79 3.29 -18.35 5.89
N HIS A 80 2.36 -17.71 5.20
CA HIS A 80 2.65 -16.62 4.25
C HIS A 80 2.47 -15.25 4.91
N ILE A 81 3.10 -14.24 4.32
CA ILE A 81 3.06 -12.87 4.79
C ILE A 81 2.42 -11.99 3.73
N LEU A 82 1.40 -11.24 4.09
CA LEU A 82 0.88 -10.14 3.26
C LEU A 82 1.69 -8.88 3.56
N LEU A 83 2.36 -8.34 2.54
CA LEU A 83 3.03 -7.04 2.59
C LEU A 83 2.17 -6.02 1.86
N THR A 84 1.99 -4.83 2.42
CA THR A 84 1.29 -3.70 1.78
C THR A 84 2.02 -2.40 2.05
N THR A 85 2.02 -1.48 1.08
CA THR A 85 2.72 -0.19 1.24
C THR A 85 2.01 0.74 2.19
N LEU A 86 0.70 0.60 2.38
CA LEU A 86 -0.07 1.49 3.26
C LEU A 86 -0.79 0.67 4.34
N GLU A 87 -1.08 1.29 5.47
CA GLU A 87 -1.86 0.68 6.56
C GLU A 87 -3.19 0.14 6.02
N PRO A 88 -3.49 -1.17 6.22
CA PRO A 88 -4.66 -1.80 5.63
C PRO A 88 -5.96 -1.27 6.24
N CYS A 89 -6.96 -1.05 5.40
CA CYS A 89 -8.31 -0.71 5.86
C CYS A 89 -9.05 -1.93 6.43
N CYS A 90 -10.21 -1.71 7.06
CA CYS A 90 -11.02 -2.78 7.67
C CYS A 90 -11.42 -3.90 6.68
N MET A 91 -11.69 -3.56 5.41
CA MET A 91 -12.01 -4.54 4.36
C MET A 91 -10.80 -5.44 4.08
N CYS A 92 -9.60 -4.87 3.93
CA CYS A 92 -8.38 -5.60 3.63
C CYS A 92 -7.97 -6.52 4.80
N LEU A 93 -8.14 -6.07 6.06
CA LEU A 93 -7.95 -6.93 7.24
C LEU A 93 -8.91 -8.11 7.23
N GLY A 94 -10.19 -7.88 6.96
CA GLY A 94 -11.18 -8.96 6.85
C GLY A 94 -10.84 -9.95 5.74
N ALA A 95 -10.37 -9.46 4.59
CA ALA A 95 -9.94 -10.30 3.47
C ALA A 95 -8.71 -11.15 3.82
N ALA A 96 -7.72 -10.59 4.54
CA ALA A 96 -6.55 -11.34 5.01
C ALA A 96 -6.96 -12.49 5.95
N VAL A 97 -7.86 -12.25 6.91
CA VAL A 97 -8.41 -13.29 7.79
C VAL A 97 -9.14 -14.38 7.01
N GLN A 98 -9.95 -14.01 6.01
CA GLN A 98 -10.66 -14.97 5.16
C GLN A 98 -9.70 -15.79 4.29
N SER A 99 -8.59 -15.19 3.83
CA SER A 99 -7.56 -15.87 3.05
C SER A 99 -6.59 -16.70 3.89
N THR A 100 -6.86 -16.88 5.18
CA THR A 100 -6.02 -17.62 6.15
C THR A 100 -4.63 -17.03 6.41
N ILE A 101 -4.37 -15.80 5.98
CA ILE A 101 -3.14 -15.08 6.30
C ILE A 101 -3.11 -14.79 7.81
N THR A 102 -1.98 -15.05 8.45
CA THR A 102 -1.78 -14.79 9.90
C THR A 102 -0.70 -13.74 10.17
N SER A 103 0.00 -13.27 9.13
CA SER A 103 1.02 -12.22 9.22
C SER A 103 0.80 -11.16 8.16
N LEU A 104 0.69 -9.90 8.57
CA LEU A 104 0.52 -8.75 7.70
C LEU A 104 1.52 -7.67 8.12
N HIS A 105 2.29 -7.17 7.15
CA HIS A 105 3.22 -6.06 7.38
C HIS A 105 2.85 -4.89 6.48
N PHE A 106 2.91 -3.66 7.02
CA PHE A 106 2.66 -2.45 6.25
C PHE A 106 3.79 -1.43 6.40
N ALA A 107 4.00 -0.62 5.35
CA ALA A 107 5.10 0.34 5.32
C ALA A 107 4.71 1.70 5.89
N GLY A 108 3.72 2.38 5.33
CA GLY A 108 3.28 3.71 5.73
C GLY A 108 1.94 3.72 6.46
N ARG A 109 1.69 4.74 7.27
CA ARG A 109 0.41 4.93 7.97
C ARG A 109 -0.67 5.48 7.07
N ASP A 110 -1.92 5.12 7.37
CA ASP A 110 -3.12 5.79 6.86
C ASP A 110 -3.97 6.29 8.03
N PRO A 111 -3.78 7.55 8.46
CA PRO A 111 -4.53 8.10 9.60
C PRO A 111 -6.05 8.22 9.38
N TYR A 112 -6.52 8.13 8.15
CA TYR A 112 -7.94 8.25 7.83
C TYR A 112 -8.66 6.90 7.73
N ALA A 113 -8.11 5.95 7.00
CA ALA A 113 -8.76 4.68 6.71
C ALA A 113 -8.02 3.47 7.30
N GLY A 114 -6.83 3.66 7.84
CA GLY A 114 -6.03 2.61 8.46
C GLY A 114 -6.75 1.95 9.64
N ALA A 115 -6.66 0.64 9.72
CA ALA A 115 -7.41 -0.17 10.68
C ALA A 115 -6.52 -1.20 11.41
N ALA A 116 -5.20 -0.98 11.45
CA ALA A 116 -4.26 -1.91 12.09
C ALA A 116 -4.57 -2.19 13.57
N LEU A 117 -5.25 -1.27 14.24
CA LEU A 117 -5.71 -1.44 15.64
C LEU A 117 -7.09 -2.12 15.76
N LEU A 118 -7.78 -2.34 14.66
CA LEU A 118 -9.09 -2.98 14.69
C LEU A 118 -8.95 -4.46 15.10
N ARG A 119 -9.74 -4.87 16.09
CA ARG A 119 -9.81 -6.27 16.52
C ARG A 119 -10.97 -6.99 15.84
N VAL A 120 -10.66 -8.05 15.12
CA VAL A 120 -11.69 -8.93 14.53
C VAL A 120 -11.99 -10.06 15.54
N GLU A 121 -13.09 -9.94 16.25
CA GLU A 121 -13.44 -10.84 17.38
C GLU A 121 -14.43 -11.95 16.95
N THR A 122 -14.15 -12.64 15.85
CA THR A 122 -14.90 -13.83 15.43
C THR A 122 -14.22 -15.13 15.92
N ALA A 123 -14.97 -16.23 15.97
CA ALA A 123 -14.39 -17.55 16.30
C ALA A 123 -13.28 -17.95 15.31
N GLN A 124 -13.45 -17.59 14.04
CA GLN A 124 -12.43 -17.79 12.98
C GLN A 124 -11.16 -17.00 13.27
N ALA A 125 -11.29 -15.69 13.54
CA ALA A 125 -10.14 -14.83 13.81
C ALA A 125 -9.40 -15.23 15.10
N ARG A 126 -10.13 -15.64 16.14
CA ARG A 126 -9.50 -16.16 17.37
C ARG A 126 -8.73 -17.46 17.15
N ARG A 127 -9.18 -18.32 16.23
CA ARG A 127 -8.47 -19.54 15.88
C ARG A 127 -7.17 -19.30 15.12
N ARG A 128 -7.11 -18.24 14.32
CA ARG A 128 -5.95 -17.82 13.51
C ARG A 128 -5.74 -16.32 13.69
N PRO A 129 -5.12 -15.89 14.79
CA PRO A 129 -4.90 -14.47 15.04
C PRO A 129 -4.02 -13.85 13.95
N LEU A 130 -4.46 -12.74 13.38
CA LEU A 130 -3.67 -11.95 12.47
C LEU A 130 -2.69 -11.07 13.27
N VAL A 131 -1.40 -11.29 13.06
CA VAL A 131 -0.33 -10.45 13.59
C VAL A 131 -0.04 -9.34 12.58
N ILE A 132 -0.15 -8.08 13.01
CA ILE A 132 0.06 -6.90 12.17
C ILE A 132 1.34 -6.21 12.65
N THR A 133 2.24 -5.94 11.71
CA THR A 133 3.55 -5.29 11.94
C THR A 133 3.68 -4.06 11.06
N GLY A 134 4.01 -2.93 11.63
CA GLY A 134 4.21 -1.66 10.94
C GLY A 134 3.90 -0.47 11.86
N PRO A 135 4.10 0.75 11.39
CA PRO A 135 4.72 1.09 10.11
C PRO A 135 6.23 0.79 10.11
N LEU A 136 6.86 0.78 8.92
CA LEU A 136 8.30 0.73 8.80
C LEU A 136 8.90 2.10 9.13
N ALA A 137 9.98 2.10 9.92
CA ALA A 137 10.65 3.34 10.34
C ALA A 137 11.75 3.82 9.36
N ASP A 138 11.78 3.28 8.14
CA ASP A 138 12.80 3.57 7.14
C ASP A 138 12.22 4.31 5.91
N SER A 139 13.06 4.52 4.89
CA SER A 139 12.68 5.21 3.65
C SER A 139 11.49 4.60 2.91
N ARG A 140 11.22 3.31 3.09
CA ARG A 140 10.07 2.62 2.49
C ARG A 140 8.75 3.12 3.07
N GLY A 141 8.68 3.26 4.40
CA GLY A 141 7.51 3.82 5.08
C GLY A 141 7.30 5.28 4.69
N GLN A 142 8.37 6.08 4.72
CA GLN A 142 8.32 7.49 4.33
C GLN A 142 7.87 7.69 2.87
N PHE A 143 8.41 6.90 1.95
CA PHE A 143 8.03 6.94 0.55
C PHE A 143 6.56 6.57 0.34
N ALA A 144 6.08 5.52 1.00
CA ALA A 144 4.68 5.07 0.91
C ALA A 144 3.70 6.16 1.37
N GLU A 145 3.98 6.81 2.51
CA GLU A 145 3.19 7.93 3.02
C GLU A 145 3.23 9.12 2.05
N LEU A 146 4.42 9.48 1.57
CA LEU A 146 4.63 10.65 0.71
C LEU A 146 3.86 10.54 -0.61
N ILE A 147 3.98 9.41 -1.33
CA ILE A 147 3.27 9.23 -2.60
C ILE A 147 1.76 9.17 -2.40
N HIS A 148 1.30 8.61 -1.26
CA HIS A 148 -0.13 8.55 -0.94
C HIS A 148 -0.70 9.96 -0.70
N ILE A 149 -0.05 10.76 0.15
CA ILE A 149 -0.48 12.14 0.43
C ILE A 149 -0.40 12.98 -0.84
N ARG A 150 0.68 12.87 -1.63
CA ARG A 150 0.79 13.62 -2.89
C ARG A 150 -0.35 13.28 -3.83
N TRP A 151 -0.70 12.01 -3.95
CA TRP A 151 -1.85 11.59 -4.74
C TRP A 151 -3.17 12.16 -4.19
N LEU A 152 -3.37 12.18 -2.86
CA LEU A 152 -4.57 12.78 -2.24
C LEU A 152 -4.70 14.26 -2.56
N LEU A 153 -3.60 15.01 -2.52
CA LEU A 153 -3.55 16.43 -2.86
C LEU A 153 -3.85 16.65 -4.36
N ASP A 154 -3.24 15.89 -5.25
CA ASP A 154 -3.44 15.98 -6.71
C ASP A 154 -4.86 15.56 -7.11
N TYR A 155 -5.42 14.55 -6.44
CA TYR A 155 -6.78 14.06 -6.68
C TYR A 155 -7.86 15.03 -6.18
N GLY A 156 -7.52 15.95 -5.27
CA GLY A 156 -8.47 16.86 -4.62
C GLY A 156 -9.33 16.14 -3.57
N ALA A 157 -8.67 15.36 -2.71
CA ALA A 157 -9.36 14.64 -1.63
C ALA A 157 -10.14 15.59 -0.72
N ALA A 158 -11.24 15.10 -0.13
CA ALA A 158 -12.07 15.88 0.78
C ALA A 158 -11.29 16.33 2.02
N GLN A 159 -11.60 17.55 2.51
CA GLN A 159 -10.92 18.18 3.63
C GLN A 159 -10.73 17.28 4.86
N PRO A 160 -11.71 16.50 5.34
CA PRO A 160 -11.52 15.61 6.50
C PRO A 160 -10.43 14.54 6.28
N VAL A 161 -10.20 14.09 5.04
CA VAL A 161 -9.14 13.14 4.68
C VAL A 161 -7.78 13.81 4.83
N LEU A 162 -7.61 15.01 4.25
CA LEU A 162 -6.36 15.78 4.32
C LEU A 162 -6.01 16.14 5.75
N GLU A 163 -6.98 16.64 6.54
CA GLU A 163 -6.78 16.96 7.95
C GLU A 163 -6.38 15.76 8.81
N ALA A 164 -6.89 14.57 8.51
CA ALA A 164 -6.47 13.36 9.22
C ALA A 164 -4.99 13.05 8.98
N HIS A 165 -4.52 13.20 7.72
CA HIS A 165 -3.11 12.97 7.37
C HIS A 165 -2.20 14.06 7.95
N GLU A 166 -2.59 15.33 7.87
CA GLU A 166 -1.86 16.45 8.46
C GLU A 166 -1.65 16.27 9.98
N ARG A 167 -2.68 15.83 10.70
CA ARG A 167 -2.59 15.59 12.15
C ARG A 167 -1.87 14.28 12.51
N GLY A 168 -2.07 13.23 11.73
CA GLY A 168 -1.59 11.88 12.05
C GLY A 168 -0.15 11.61 11.63
N ILE A 169 0.31 12.21 10.53
CA ILE A 169 1.65 12.08 9.96
C ILE A 169 2.16 13.43 9.42
N PRO A 170 2.31 14.46 10.29
CA PRO A 170 2.57 15.83 9.89
C PRO A 170 3.84 15.98 9.05
N GLU A 171 4.92 15.27 9.39
CA GLU A 171 6.18 15.35 8.64
C GLU A 171 6.01 14.88 7.18
N SER A 172 5.32 13.76 6.96
CA SER A 172 5.04 13.25 5.61
C SER A 172 4.09 14.17 4.85
N TYR A 173 3.11 14.77 5.55
CA TYR A 173 2.19 15.73 4.97
C TYR A 173 2.89 17.01 4.51
N GLU A 174 3.68 17.64 5.38
CA GLU A 174 4.47 18.84 5.06
C GLU A 174 5.40 18.62 3.86
N ARG A 175 6.03 17.45 3.78
CA ARG A 175 6.91 17.10 2.65
C ARG A 175 6.16 16.98 1.34
N ALA A 176 4.99 16.32 1.36
CA ALA A 176 4.15 16.14 0.18
C ALA A 176 3.55 17.45 -0.33
N ASP A 177 3.26 18.41 0.57
CA ASP A 177 2.64 19.70 0.26
C ASP A 177 3.66 20.81 -0.03
N ARG A 178 4.97 20.56 0.10
CA ARG A 178 6.01 21.56 -0.16
C ARG A 178 5.95 22.11 -1.59
N PRO A 179 6.26 23.41 -1.79
CA PRO A 179 6.51 23.95 -3.10
C PRO A 179 7.59 23.14 -3.84
N GLY A 180 7.29 22.68 -5.03
CA GLY A 180 8.20 21.85 -5.83
C GLY A 180 7.96 20.34 -5.70
N ALA A 181 7.32 19.83 -4.66
CA ALA A 181 7.00 18.41 -4.56
C ALA A 181 6.09 17.96 -5.72
N SER A 182 5.04 18.73 -6.05
CA SER A 182 4.18 18.46 -7.20
C SER A 182 4.99 18.40 -8.49
N SER A 183 5.82 19.42 -8.76
CA SER A 183 6.66 19.48 -9.96
C SER A 183 7.63 18.31 -10.07
N LEU A 184 8.23 17.88 -8.94
CA LEU A 184 9.11 16.71 -8.90
C LEU A 184 8.36 15.44 -9.28
N PHE A 185 7.20 15.20 -8.67
CA PHE A 185 6.41 14.00 -8.96
C PHE A 185 5.81 14.03 -10.37
N ASP A 186 5.46 15.20 -10.92
CA ASP A 186 5.03 15.35 -12.31
C ASP A 186 6.16 15.05 -13.30
N GLN A 187 7.38 15.49 -13.00
CA GLN A 187 8.56 15.14 -13.77
C GLN A 187 8.80 13.61 -13.75
N LEU A 188 8.86 13.00 -12.57
CA LEU A 188 9.07 11.55 -12.40
C LEU A 188 7.98 10.73 -13.12
N ARG A 189 6.74 11.21 -13.11
CA ARG A 189 5.61 10.61 -13.85
C ARG A 189 5.81 10.75 -15.35
N GLY A 190 6.19 11.92 -15.84
CA GLY A 190 6.46 12.19 -17.27
C GLY A 190 7.61 11.35 -17.83
N GLU A 191 8.64 11.09 -17.03
CA GLU A 191 9.80 10.25 -17.38
C GLU A 191 9.53 8.75 -17.20
N VAL A 192 8.40 8.36 -16.61
CA VAL A 192 8.10 6.99 -16.21
C VAL A 192 9.27 6.42 -15.39
N ALA A 193 9.73 7.21 -14.43
CA ALA A 193 10.93 6.89 -13.64
C ALA A 193 10.78 5.55 -12.88
N PRO A 194 11.87 4.77 -12.76
CA PRO A 194 11.83 3.55 -11.93
C PRO A 194 11.64 3.89 -10.45
N VAL A 195 11.09 2.95 -9.69
CA VAL A 195 10.74 3.16 -8.27
C VAL A 195 11.94 3.59 -7.43
N ASP A 196 13.13 3.07 -7.69
CA ASP A 196 14.34 3.44 -6.94
C ASP A 196 14.72 4.92 -7.14
N ALA A 197 14.54 5.45 -8.35
CA ALA A 197 14.73 6.87 -8.61
C ALA A 197 13.68 7.72 -7.89
N ALA A 198 12.43 7.26 -7.84
CA ALA A 198 11.37 7.94 -7.12
C ALA A 198 11.60 7.93 -5.60
N ILE A 199 12.06 6.82 -5.02
CA ILE A 199 12.43 6.72 -3.60
C ILE A 199 13.59 7.67 -3.27
N THR A 200 14.60 7.71 -4.12
CA THR A 200 15.76 8.61 -3.95
C THR A 200 15.34 10.08 -4.00
N ALA A 201 14.58 10.46 -5.01
CA ALA A 201 14.07 11.82 -5.14
C ALA A 201 13.16 12.23 -3.97
N ALA A 202 12.31 11.32 -3.49
CA ALA A 202 11.48 11.54 -2.32
C ALA A 202 12.32 11.76 -1.04
N ALA A 203 13.44 11.05 -0.89
CA ALA A 203 14.35 11.22 0.23
C ALA A 203 15.03 12.61 0.21
N GLU A 204 15.31 13.18 -0.95
CA GLU A 204 15.89 14.51 -1.09
C GLU A 204 14.95 15.64 -0.66
N LEU A 205 13.62 15.44 -0.78
CA LEU A 205 12.63 16.37 -0.22
C LEU A 205 12.71 16.50 1.31
N THR A 206 13.48 15.65 1.99
CA THR A 206 13.63 15.65 3.44
C THR A 206 14.76 16.55 3.92
N SER A 207 15.69 16.95 3.05
CA SER A 207 16.99 17.53 3.41
C SER A 207 17.07 19.06 3.25
N GLY A 208 15.94 19.74 2.97
CA GLY A 208 15.88 21.19 2.70
C GLY A 208 15.02 21.97 3.74
#